data_1255541a8a251d0a52833edbb789b0c4
#
_entry.id   1255541a8a251d0a52833edbb789b0c4
#
_cell.length_a   1.000
_cell.length_b   1.000
_cell.length_c   1.000
_cell.angle_alpha   90.00
_cell.angle_beta   90.00
_cell.angle_gamma   90.00
#
_symmetry.space_group_name_H-M   'P 1'
#
loop_
_entity.id
_entity.type
_entity.pdbx_description
1 polymer ?
#
loop_
_entity_poly.entity_id
_entity_poly.type
_entity_poly.pdbx_seq_one_letter_code
_entity_poly.pdbx_strand_id
1 'polypeptide(L)'
;MFDSLTLFDGLVFAVVLMSALMAFSRGFMRELATLAALFVASITTYCVHIFFRDQLAALLPEGIFDFSADLIIIAVVFLVVYILVRMITGRFTKLIQGREGVNMIDRISGLVFGVIRGLALPFIFAGLAINFITTDVLPDFVSKSATYPYFERSASAFNASLPDFAEQADGIFGNPESGDDR
;
A
#
# COMPACT_ATOMS: atom_id res chain seq x y z
N MET A 1 6.58 -34.29 -1.97
CA MET A 1 5.80 -33.08 -2.33
C MET A 1 5.89 -32.01 -1.26
N PHE A 2 6.35 -32.29 -0.04
CA PHE A 2 6.53 -31.32 1.05
C PHE A 2 8.00 -30.93 1.30
N ASP A 3 8.95 -31.53 0.58
CA ASP A 3 10.39 -31.27 0.76
C ASP A 3 10.88 -29.92 0.24
N SER A 4 9.99 -29.14 -0.42
CA SER A 4 10.30 -27.81 -0.96
C SER A 4 9.66 -26.66 -0.16
N LEU A 5 8.95 -26.94 0.93
CA LEU A 5 8.39 -25.90 1.78
C LEU A 5 9.47 -25.29 2.64
N THR A 6 9.77 -24.03 2.39
CA THR A 6 10.77 -23.26 3.12
C THR A 6 10.13 -22.44 4.24
N LEU A 7 10.97 -21.90 5.12
CA LEU A 7 10.53 -20.97 6.17
C LEU A 7 9.82 -19.75 5.56
N PHE A 8 10.20 -19.34 4.36
CA PHE A 8 9.56 -18.23 3.62
C PHE A 8 8.13 -18.58 3.23
N ASP A 9 7.86 -19.79 2.72
CA ASP A 9 6.51 -20.24 2.40
C ASP A 9 5.61 -20.28 3.63
N GLY A 10 6.18 -20.71 4.77
CA GLY A 10 5.50 -20.67 6.07
C GLY A 10 5.13 -19.25 6.50
N LEU A 11 6.02 -18.28 6.29
CA LEU A 11 5.79 -16.88 6.61
C LEU A 11 4.69 -16.29 5.70
N VAL A 12 4.74 -16.55 4.40
CA VAL A 12 3.69 -16.11 3.45
C VAL A 12 2.34 -16.70 3.85
N PHE A 13 2.29 -17.99 4.15
CA PHE A 13 1.07 -18.66 4.63
C PHE A 13 0.55 -18.03 5.93
N ALA A 14 1.42 -17.75 6.89
CA ALA A 14 1.06 -17.10 8.15
C ALA A 14 0.47 -15.70 7.92
N VAL A 15 1.05 -14.91 7.02
CA VAL A 15 0.55 -13.56 6.64
C VAL A 15 -0.84 -13.67 6.02
N VAL A 16 -1.05 -14.60 5.08
CA VAL A 16 -2.35 -14.82 4.43
C VAL A 16 -3.39 -15.25 5.47
N LEU A 17 -3.04 -16.21 6.31
CA LEU A 17 -3.94 -16.72 7.35
C LEU A 17 -4.32 -15.62 8.36
N MET A 18 -3.34 -14.88 8.86
CA MET A 18 -3.59 -13.74 9.76
C MET A 18 -4.47 -12.68 9.10
N SER A 19 -4.20 -12.33 7.85
CA SER A 19 -5.01 -11.38 7.08
C SER A 19 -6.46 -11.85 6.93
N ALA A 20 -6.65 -13.14 6.58
CA ALA A 20 -7.97 -13.74 6.42
C ALA A 20 -8.76 -13.78 7.75
N LEU A 21 -8.12 -14.22 8.84
CA LEU A 21 -8.75 -14.29 10.16
C LEU A 21 -9.13 -12.90 10.70
N MET A 22 -8.26 -11.91 10.53
CA MET A 22 -8.56 -10.52 10.92
C MET A 22 -9.73 -9.96 10.10
N ALA A 23 -9.76 -10.20 8.79
CA ALA A 23 -10.82 -9.73 7.94
C ALA A 23 -12.16 -10.46 8.23
N PHE A 24 -12.13 -11.76 8.53
CA PHE A 24 -13.29 -12.52 8.99
C PHE A 24 -13.85 -11.97 10.29
N SER A 25 -13.00 -11.62 11.25
CA SER A 25 -13.44 -11.07 12.54
C SER A 25 -14.04 -9.67 12.42
N ARG A 26 -13.54 -8.84 11.49
CA ARG A 26 -13.96 -7.45 11.28
C ARG A 26 -15.16 -7.33 10.35
N GLY A 27 -15.27 -8.23 9.37
CA GLY A 27 -16.24 -8.18 8.28
C GLY A 27 -15.78 -7.35 7.08
N PHE A 28 -16.32 -7.67 5.92
CA PHE A 28 -15.98 -7.07 4.62
C PHE A 28 -16.23 -5.55 4.59
N MET A 29 -17.37 -5.10 5.12
CA MET A 29 -17.72 -3.68 5.12
C MET A 29 -16.69 -2.81 5.83
N ARG A 30 -16.12 -3.30 6.93
CA ARG A 30 -15.07 -2.56 7.66
C ARG A 30 -13.75 -2.55 6.91
N GLU A 31 -13.40 -3.64 6.23
CA GLU A 31 -12.18 -3.71 5.40
C GLU A 31 -12.32 -2.78 4.18
N LEU A 32 -13.49 -2.80 3.53
CA LEU A 32 -13.78 -1.90 2.40
C LEU A 32 -13.73 -0.43 2.83
N ALA A 33 -14.32 -0.08 3.99
CA ALA A 33 -14.25 1.26 4.56
C ALA A 33 -12.81 1.70 4.85
N THR A 34 -11.95 0.77 5.27
CA THR A 34 -10.52 1.05 5.50
C THR A 34 -9.79 1.34 4.19
N LEU A 35 -10.05 0.55 3.15
CA LEU A 35 -9.48 0.80 1.81
C LEU A 35 -9.97 2.13 1.23
N ALA A 36 -11.28 2.40 1.32
CA ALA A 36 -11.84 3.67 0.86
C ALA A 36 -11.19 4.85 1.58
N ALA A 37 -10.99 4.75 2.91
CA ALA A 37 -10.29 5.79 3.67
C ALA A 37 -8.84 5.99 3.21
N LEU A 38 -8.14 4.90 2.89
CA LEU A 38 -6.77 4.94 2.40
C LEU A 38 -6.69 5.60 1.02
N PHE A 39 -7.59 5.25 0.12
CA PHE A 39 -7.70 5.85 -1.22
C PHE A 39 -8.00 7.34 -1.16
N VAL A 40 -9.01 7.73 -0.38
CA VAL A 40 -9.39 9.14 -0.22
C VAL A 40 -8.24 9.93 0.40
N ALA A 41 -7.57 9.39 1.43
CA ALA A 41 -6.43 10.04 2.03
C ALA A 41 -5.28 10.22 1.04
N SER A 42 -4.96 9.20 0.23
CA SER A 42 -3.89 9.28 -0.77
C SER A 42 -4.19 10.35 -1.83
N ILE A 43 -5.40 10.34 -2.41
CA ILE A 43 -5.80 11.32 -3.42
C ILE A 43 -5.81 12.74 -2.83
N THR A 44 -6.38 12.91 -1.63
CA THR A 44 -6.43 14.23 -0.98
C THR A 44 -5.03 14.74 -0.67
N THR A 45 -4.14 13.87 -0.16
CA THR A 45 -2.74 14.23 0.13
C THR A 45 -2.03 14.68 -1.14
N TYR A 46 -2.21 13.95 -2.23
CA TYR A 46 -1.65 14.30 -3.54
C TYR A 46 -2.15 15.68 -4.01
N CYS A 47 -3.45 15.92 -3.95
CA CYS A 47 -4.03 17.23 -4.30
C CYS A 47 -3.50 18.35 -3.40
N VAL A 48 -3.45 18.12 -2.08
CA VAL A 48 -2.95 19.12 -1.13
C VAL A 48 -1.47 19.41 -1.39
N HIS A 49 -0.66 18.39 -1.69
CA HIS A 49 0.74 18.59 -2.03
C HIS A 49 0.92 19.45 -3.28
N ILE A 50 0.15 19.20 -4.36
CA ILE A 50 0.26 19.99 -5.59
C ILE A 50 -0.17 21.45 -5.39
N PHE A 51 -1.29 21.68 -4.68
CA PHE A 51 -1.88 23.02 -4.63
C PHE A 51 -1.41 23.87 -3.44
N PHE A 52 -0.95 23.26 -2.37
CA PHE A 52 -0.67 23.93 -1.09
C PHE A 52 0.73 23.68 -0.53
N ARG A 53 1.63 23.06 -1.30
CA ARG A 53 2.99 22.72 -0.85
C ARG A 53 3.71 23.91 -0.24
N ASP A 54 3.75 25.04 -0.94
CA ASP A 54 4.51 26.23 -0.54
C ASP A 54 3.96 26.85 0.74
N GLN A 55 2.63 26.89 0.88
CA GLN A 55 1.97 27.40 2.08
C GLN A 55 2.23 26.51 3.29
N LEU A 56 2.27 25.19 3.09
CA LEU A 56 2.55 24.23 4.16
C LEU A 56 4.04 24.20 4.52
N ALA A 57 4.92 24.34 3.54
CA ALA A 57 6.36 24.44 3.78
C ALA A 57 6.72 25.67 4.60
N ALA A 58 6.04 26.79 4.38
CA ALA A 58 6.22 28.01 5.16
C ALA A 58 5.85 27.89 6.66
N LEU A 59 5.11 26.84 7.04
CA LEU A 59 4.80 26.53 8.45
C LEU A 59 5.89 25.71 9.14
N LEU A 60 6.85 25.18 8.38
CA LEU A 60 7.94 24.37 8.94
C LEU A 60 9.10 25.29 9.40
N PRO A 61 9.90 24.85 10.40
CA PRO A 61 11.07 25.59 10.85
C PRO A 61 12.10 25.82 9.74
N GLU A 62 12.74 26.97 9.72
CA GLU A 62 13.84 27.27 8.81
C GLU A 62 15.00 26.27 9.00
N GLY A 63 15.57 25.78 7.89
CA GLY A 63 16.69 24.83 7.90
C GLY A 63 16.33 23.37 7.66
N ILE A 64 15.05 23.05 7.41
CA ILE A 64 14.64 21.74 6.94
C ILE A 64 14.90 21.66 5.44
N PHE A 65 15.63 20.63 4.99
CA PHE A 65 15.84 20.37 3.56
C PHE A 65 14.50 20.15 2.85
N ASP A 66 14.35 20.66 1.61
CA ASP A 66 13.10 20.60 0.84
C ASP A 66 12.51 19.18 0.76
N PHE A 67 13.35 18.16 0.53
CA PHE A 67 12.91 16.76 0.53
C PHE A 67 12.32 16.30 1.88
N SER A 68 12.90 16.72 2.98
CA SER A 68 12.39 16.38 4.33
C SER A 68 11.10 17.12 4.64
N ALA A 69 10.96 18.35 4.16
CA ALA A 69 9.74 19.15 4.29
C ALA A 69 8.59 18.48 3.53
N ASP A 70 8.80 18.07 2.30
CA ASP A 70 7.81 17.35 1.49
C ASP A 70 7.36 16.06 2.14
N LEU A 71 8.30 15.28 2.67
CA LEU A 71 7.98 14.03 3.36
C LEU A 71 7.12 14.26 4.61
N ILE A 72 7.43 15.29 5.40
CA ILE A 72 6.66 15.67 6.59
C ILE A 72 5.25 16.12 6.19
N ILE A 73 5.13 16.99 5.19
CA ILE A 73 3.83 17.48 4.69
C ILE A 73 2.97 16.31 4.24
N ILE A 74 3.50 15.44 3.38
CA ILE A 74 2.80 14.26 2.88
C ILE A 74 2.35 13.37 4.04
N ALA A 75 3.25 13.06 4.98
CA ALA A 75 2.94 12.18 6.11
C ALA A 75 1.87 12.77 7.03
N VAL A 76 1.97 14.05 7.37
CA VAL A 76 1.02 14.74 8.28
C VAL A 76 -0.35 14.87 7.61
N VAL A 77 -0.42 15.35 6.38
CA VAL A 77 -1.68 15.51 5.64
C VAL A 77 -2.36 14.15 5.46
N PHE A 78 -1.60 13.14 5.03
CA PHE A 78 -2.12 11.79 4.88
C PHE A 78 -2.71 11.25 6.18
N LEU A 79 -1.97 11.38 7.28
CA LEU A 79 -2.41 10.87 8.58
C LEU A 79 -3.68 11.56 9.06
N VAL A 80 -3.73 12.89 8.96
CA VAL A 80 -4.90 13.69 9.37
C VAL A 80 -6.13 13.32 8.54
N VAL A 81 -6.00 13.31 7.22
CA VAL A 81 -7.13 12.96 6.33
C VAL A 81 -7.55 11.52 6.54
N TYR A 82 -6.61 10.58 6.65
CA TYR A 82 -6.91 9.18 6.92
C TYR A 82 -7.71 8.99 8.21
N ILE A 83 -7.30 9.65 9.30
CA ILE A 83 -8.01 9.58 10.59
C ILE A 83 -9.42 10.15 10.45
N LEU A 84 -9.58 11.33 9.81
CA LEU A 84 -10.88 11.98 9.63
C LEU A 84 -11.82 11.09 8.81
N VAL A 85 -11.38 10.61 7.66
CA VAL A 85 -12.19 9.73 6.79
C VAL A 85 -12.53 8.43 7.52
N ARG A 86 -11.58 7.85 8.25
CA ARG A 86 -11.82 6.63 9.02
C ARG A 86 -12.82 6.83 10.17
N MET A 87 -12.81 7.98 10.82
CA MET A 87 -13.81 8.32 11.84
C MET A 87 -15.21 8.42 11.23
N ILE A 88 -15.34 9.05 10.07
CA ILE A 88 -16.60 9.19 9.34
C ILE A 88 -17.08 7.82 8.87
N THR A 89 -16.27 7.08 8.12
CA THR A 89 -16.62 5.76 7.59
C THR A 89 -16.91 4.75 8.69
N GLY A 90 -16.22 4.82 9.83
CA GLY A 90 -16.48 3.97 10.99
C GLY A 90 -17.88 4.19 11.62
N ARG A 91 -18.39 5.42 11.58
CA ARG A 91 -19.76 5.72 12.02
C ARG A 91 -20.79 5.17 11.03
N PHE A 92 -20.58 5.35 9.73
CA PHE A 92 -21.44 4.81 8.68
C PHE A 92 -21.50 3.28 8.71
N THR A 93 -20.37 2.61 8.87
CA THR A 93 -20.32 1.15 8.95
C THR A 93 -21.13 0.61 10.13
N LYS A 94 -21.08 1.29 11.29
CA LYS A 94 -21.91 0.92 12.46
C LYS A 94 -23.40 1.13 12.21
N LEU A 95 -23.80 2.15 11.46
CA LEU A 95 -25.19 2.40 11.09
C LEU A 95 -25.72 1.33 10.14
N ILE A 96 -24.92 0.90 9.16
CA ILE A 96 -25.30 -0.12 8.17
C ILE A 96 -25.38 -1.52 8.81
N GLN A 97 -24.44 -1.87 9.69
CA GLN A 97 -24.41 -3.18 10.36
C GLN A 97 -25.52 -3.34 11.41
N GLY A 98 -26.19 -2.26 11.81
CA GLY A 98 -27.28 -2.27 12.77
C GLY A 98 -26.86 -2.74 14.17
N ARG A 99 -27.88 -3.08 15.01
CA ARG A 99 -27.66 -3.58 16.37
C ARG A 99 -27.23 -5.05 16.43
N GLU A 100 -27.44 -5.82 15.37
CA GLU A 100 -27.16 -7.26 15.33
C GLU A 100 -25.68 -7.61 15.04
N GLY A 101 -24.85 -6.59 14.78
CA GLY A 101 -23.40 -6.80 14.54
C GLY A 101 -23.08 -7.28 13.13
N VAL A 102 -21.94 -7.94 12.99
CA VAL A 102 -21.41 -8.40 11.70
C VAL A 102 -22.15 -9.66 11.25
N ASN A 103 -22.86 -9.58 10.13
CA ASN A 103 -23.63 -10.68 9.58
C ASN A 103 -22.69 -11.79 9.06
N MET A 104 -23.13 -13.05 9.03
CA MET A 104 -22.30 -14.18 8.58
C MET A 104 -21.79 -14.01 7.14
N ILE A 105 -22.64 -13.45 6.27
CA ILE A 105 -22.25 -13.14 4.87
C ILE A 105 -21.13 -12.11 4.85
N ASP A 106 -21.20 -11.06 5.66
CA ASP A 106 -20.16 -10.03 5.76
C ASP A 106 -18.83 -10.60 6.26
N ARG A 107 -18.87 -11.57 7.19
CA ARG A 107 -17.68 -12.28 7.68
C ARG A 107 -17.04 -13.16 6.62
N ILE A 108 -17.85 -13.94 5.89
CA ILE A 108 -17.35 -14.82 4.81
C ILE A 108 -16.76 -13.96 3.69
N SER A 109 -17.44 -12.89 3.28
CA SER A 109 -16.91 -11.94 2.29
C SER A 109 -15.63 -11.29 2.79
N GLY A 110 -15.55 -10.96 4.08
CA GLY A 110 -14.34 -10.46 4.73
C GLY A 110 -13.18 -11.46 4.65
N LEU A 111 -13.45 -12.75 4.90
CA LEU A 111 -12.43 -13.81 4.80
C LEU A 111 -11.88 -13.90 3.39
N VAL A 112 -12.74 -13.96 2.35
CA VAL A 112 -12.32 -14.00 0.95
C VAL A 112 -11.47 -12.78 0.61
N PHE A 113 -11.92 -11.60 1.00
CA PHE A 113 -11.18 -10.36 0.81
C PHE A 113 -9.83 -10.36 1.54
N GLY A 114 -9.81 -10.87 2.78
CA GLY A 114 -8.60 -11.01 3.58
C GLY A 114 -7.56 -11.95 2.96
N VAL A 115 -8.00 -13.04 2.32
CA VAL A 115 -7.13 -13.94 1.54
C VAL A 115 -6.54 -13.21 0.34
N ILE A 116 -7.37 -12.53 -0.45
CA ILE A 116 -6.91 -11.74 -1.62
C ILE A 116 -5.88 -10.69 -1.19
N ARG A 117 -6.17 -9.91 -0.15
CA ARG A 117 -5.23 -8.92 0.39
C ARG A 117 -3.97 -9.55 0.94
N GLY A 118 -4.11 -10.67 1.68
CA GLY A 118 -2.98 -11.41 2.25
C GLY A 118 -2.05 -11.98 1.20
N LEU A 119 -2.56 -12.31 0.02
CA LEU A 119 -1.74 -12.68 -1.14
C LEU A 119 -1.15 -11.45 -1.82
N ALA A 120 -1.95 -10.42 -2.07
CA ALA A 120 -1.51 -9.22 -2.79
C ALA A 120 -0.37 -8.48 -2.08
N LEU A 121 -0.43 -8.35 -0.76
CA LEU A 121 0.59 -7.60 0.00
C LEU A 121 2.01 -8.19 -0.16
N PRO A 122 2.27 -9.49 0.08
CA PRO A 122 3.59 -10.07 -0.16
C PRO A 122 4.07 -9.88 -1.60
N PHE A 123 3.17 -9.99 -2.59
CA PHE A 123 3.52 -9.78 -4.00
C PHE A 123 3.96 -8.34 -4.29
N ILE A 124 3.23 -7.35 -3.77
CA ILE A 124 3.59 -5.94 -3.91
C ILE A 124 4.93 -5.67 -3.22
N PHE A 125 5.12 -6.15 -1.98
CA PHE A 125 6.38 -5.98 -1.26
C PHE A 125 7.55 -6.66 -1.95
N ALA A 126 7.36 -7.85 -2.51
CA ALA A 126 8.41 -8.54 -3.26
C ALA A 126 8.75 -7.78 -4.56
N GLY A 127 7.75 -7.28 -5.29
CA GLY A 127 7.97 -6.46 -6.47
C GLY A 127 8.78 -5.19 -6.18
N LEU A 128 8.51 -4.54 -5.06
CA LEU A 128 9.29 -3.39 -4.60
C LEU A 128 10.70 -3.81 -4.13
N ALA A 129 10.80 -4.88 -3.34
CA ALA A 129 12.07 -5.32 -2.74
C ALA A 129 13.10 -5.74 -3.78
N ILE A 130 12.69 -6.37 -4.87
CA ILE A 130 13.61 -6.81 -5.95
C ILE A 130 14.33 -5.61 -6.59
N ASN A 131 13.74 -4.41 -6.60
CA ASN A 131 14.42 -3.21 -7.10
C ASN A 131 15.52 -2.72 -6.16
N PHE A 132 15.50 -3.11 -4.89
CA PHE A 132 16.48 -2.67 -3.88
C PHE A 132 17.46 -3.78 -3.48
N ILE A 133 17.12 -5.05 -3.74
CA ILE A 133 17.92 -6.21 -3.35
C ILE A 133 18.42 -6.89 -4.61
N THR A 134 19.75 -6.86 -4.79
CA THR A 134 20.41 -7.60 -5.88
C THR A 134 20.17 -9.10 -5.68
N THR A 135 19.79 -9.82 -6.73
CA THR A 135 19.45 -11.26 -6.69
C THR A 135 20.55 -12.14 -6.10
N ASP A 136 21.81 -11.68 -6.17
CA ASP A 136 22.97 -12.41 -5.64
C ASP A 136 23.06 -12.46 -4.10
N VAL A 137 22.22 -11.68 -3.39
CA VAL A 137 22.22 -11.59 -1.92
C VAL A 137 21.01 -12.30 -1.30
N LEU A 138 20.14 -12.92 -2.11
CA LEU A 138 18.95 -13.59 -1.59
C LEU A 138 19.33 -14.86 -0.82
N PRO A 139 18.88 -14.99 0.45
CA PRO A 139 19.10 -16.21 1.22
C PRO A 139 18.46 -17.43 0.57
N ASP A 140 19.11 -18.60 0.68
CA ASP A 140 18.66 -19.86 0.12
C ASP A 140 17.21 -20.25 0.48
N PHE A 141 16.75 -19.87 1.67
CA PHE A 141 15.37 -20.16 2.12
C PHE A 141 14.31 -19.34 1.37
N VAL A 142 14.69 -18.26 0.70
CA VAL A 142 13.82 -17.45 -0.17
C VAL A 142 13.87 -17.98 -1.59
N SER A 143 15.07 -18.12 -2.17
CA SER A 143 15.27 -18.51 -3.57
C SER A 143 14.78 -19.94 -3.87
N LYS A 144 14.81 -20.85 -2.88
CA LYS A 144 14.36 -22.25 -2.97
C LYS A 144 12.88 -22.43 -2.58
N SER A 145 12.14 -21.36 -2.25
CA SER A 145 10.75 -21.46 -1.84
C SER A 145 9.82 -21.80 -3.01
N ALA A 146 8.74 -22.52 -2.73
CA ALA A 146 7.72 -22.85 -3.72
C ALA A 146 6.97 -21.60 -4.22
N THR A 147 6.94 -20.55 -3.40
CA THR A 147 6.28 -19.27 -3.74
C THR A 147 7.20 -18.32 -4.52
N TYR A 148 8.53 -18.51 -4.51
CA TYR A 148 9.50 -17.61 -5.15
C TYR A 148 9.25 -17.37 -6.66
N PRO A 149 8.96 -18.38 -7.50
CA PRO A 149 8.70 -18.16 -8.93
C PRO A 149 7.50 -17.24 -9.21
N TYR A 150 6.54 -17.20 -8.30
CA TYR A 150 5.38 -16.30 -8.41
C TYR A 150 5.77 -14.87 -8.07
N PHE A 151 6.65 -14.68 -7.07
CA PHE A 151 7.20 -13.38 -6.70
C PHE A 151 8.07 -12.80 -7.82
N GLU A 152 8.93 -13.61 -8.41
CA GLU A 152 9.80 -13.21 -9.52
C GLU A 152 8.97 -12.77 -10.75
N ARG A 153 7.92 -13.51 -11.10
CA ARG A 153 6.99 -13.12 -12.18
C ARG A 153 6.25 -11.83 -11.87
N SER A 154 5.79 -11.63 -10.65
CA SER A 154 5.10 -10.40 -10.27
C SER A 154 6.05 -9.21 -10.29
N ALA A 155 7.29 -9.38 -9.86
CA ALA A 155 8.32 -8.35 -9.90
C ALA A 155 8.71 -7.99 -11.34
N SER A 156 8.87 -8.99 -12.22
CA SER A 156 9.16 -8.73 -13.62
C SER A 156 8.02 -8.01 -14.34
N ALA A 157 6.76 -8.38 -14.05
CA ALA A 157 5.59 -7.67 -14.56
C ALA A 157 5.51 -6.23 -14.03
N PHE A 158 5.83 -6.02 -12.75
CA PHE A 158 5.89 -4.69 -12.14
C PHE A 158 7.00 -3.84 -12.79
N ASN A 159 8.20 -4.38 -12.93
CA ASN A 159 9.32 -3.69 -13.58
C ASN A 159 9.07 -3.39 -15.05
N ALA A 160 8.36 -4.24 -15.77
CA ALA A 160 7.95 -3.97 -17.15
C ALA A 160 6.97 -2.80 -17.27
N SER A 161 6.19 -2.54 -16.21
CA SER A 161 5.24 -1.41 -16.15
C SER A 161 5.86 -0.11 -15.61
N LEU A 162 7.01 -0.19 -14.92
CA LEU A 162 7.67 0.99 -14.33
C LEU A 162 8.12 2.05 -15.33
N PRO A 163 8.66 1.72 -16.54
CA PRO A 163 9.04 2.72 -17.51
C PRO A 163 7.90 3.66 -17.89
N ASP A 164 6.71 3.10 -18.09
CA ASP A 164 5.51 3.87 -18.44
C ASP A 164 5.07 4.80 -17.28
N PHE A 165 5.21 4.33 -16.04
CA PHE A 165 4.91 5.16 -14.87
C PHE A 165 5.97 6.22 -14.61
N ALA A 166 7.24 5.91 -14.82
CA ALA A 166 8.34 6.86 -14.65
C ALA A 166 8.24 7.98 -15.70
N GLU A 167 7.99 7.64 -16.97
CA GLU A 167 7.81 8.61 -18.05
C GLU A 167 6.56 9.49 -17.83
N GLN A 168 5.46 8.91 -17.36
CA GLN A 168 4.27 9.65 -16.97
C GLN A 168 4.51 10.55 -15.75
N ALA A 169 5.26 10.07 -14.77
CA ALA A 169 5.61 10.85 -13.58
C ALA A 169 6.52 12.03 -13.96
N ASP A 170 7.54 11.82 -14.80
CA ASP A 170 8.40 12.90 -15.32
C ASP A 170 7.61 13.92 -16.13
N GLY A 171 6.59 13.49 -16.89
CA GLY A 171 5.67 14.39 -17.60
C GLY A 171 4.77 15.22 -16.68
N ILE A 172 4.51 14.74 -15.47
CA ILE A 172 3.67 15.40 -14.47
C ILE A 172 4.50 16.25 -13.49
N PHE A 173 5.68 15.78 -13.12
CA PHE A 173 6.56 16.36 -12.10
C PHE A 173 7.85 16.96 -12.66
N GLY A 174 8.15 16.72 -13.95
CA GLY A 174 9.32 17.26 -14.62
C GLY A 174 9.29 18.78 -14.63
N ASN A 175 10.35 19.38 -14.08
CA ASN A 175 10.53 20.81 -13.99
C ASN A 175 10.53 21.43 -15.42
N PRO A 176 9.66 22.38 -15.77
CA PRO A 176 9.63 22.99 -17.10
C PRO A 176 10.89 23.82 -17.44
N GLU A 177 11.84 23.96 -16.52
CA GLU A 177 13.03 24.80 -16.71
C GLU A 177 14.22 24.12 -17.39
N SER A 178 14.16 22.82 -17.74
CA SER A 178 15.29 22.14 -18.43
C SER A 178 15.26 22.27 -19.95
N GLY A 179 14.44 23.13 -20.52
CA GLY A 179 14.18 23.25 -21.98
C GLY A 179 14.79 24.44 -22.71
N ASP A 180 15.56 25.32 -22.04
CA ASP A 180 16.08 26.52 -22.72
C ASP A 180 17.60 26.72 -22.54
N ASP A 181 18.38 25.78 -23.05
CA ASP A 181 19.79 25.97 -23.37
C ASP A 181 20.11 25.32 -24.73
N ARG A 182 19.62 25.96 -25.82
CA ARG A 182 20.14 25.78 -27.17
C ARG A 182 20.13 27.09 -27.93
#